data_53582a7601e3ed13e3389240338d6841
#
_entry.id   53582a7601e3ed13e3389240338d6841
#
_cell.length_a   1.000
_cell.length_b   1.000
_cell.length_c   1.000
_cell.angle_alpha   90.00
_cell.angle_beta   90.00
_cell.angle_gamma   90.00
#
_symmetry.space_group_name_H-M   'P 1'
#
loop_
_entity.id
_entity.type
_entity.pdbx_description
1 polymer ?
#
loop_
_entity_poly.entity_id
_entity_poly.type
_entity_poly.pdbx_seq_one_letter_code
_entity_poly.pdbx_strand_id
1 'polypeptide(L)'
;MEKIDRRHVYGIVLDTETANTIQDENGLDMTNVLFYDLGFQLVDSHGRTYGKKFSFVNSDIFTHEAELMQSAYYAKKIPQYRADLASGKRILANTYEIRKALVDLINKYECKFVCAH
;
A
#
# COMPACT_ATOMS: atom_id res chain seq x y z
N MET A 1 5.47 -26.69 -3.81
CA MET A 1 4.64 -25.69 -4.50
C MET A 1 3.29 -25.58 -3.81
N GLU A 2 2.91 -24.38 -3.43
CA GLU A 2 1.63 -24.13 -2.80
C GLU A 2 0.49 -24.35 -3.79
N LYS A 3 -0.50 -25.14 -3.40
CA LYS A 3 -1.66 -25.41 -4.23
C LYS A 3 -2.75 -24.36 -3.97
N ILE A 4 -3.12 -23.61 -5.00
CA ILE A 4 -4.17 -22.61 -4.90
C ILE A 4 -5.53 -23.29 -5.03
N ASP A 5 -6.42 -23.05 -4.06
CA ASP A 5 -7.77 -23.60 -4.10
C ASP A 5 -8.64 -22.72 -5.01
N ARG A 6 -8.95 -23.22 -6.19
CA ARG A 6 -9.73 -22.51 -7.22
C ARG A 6 -11.22 -22.43 -6.94
N ARG A 7 -11.71 -23.05 -5.85
CA ARG A 7 -13.10 -22.94 -5.44
C ARG A 7 -13.37 -21.61 -4.74
N HIS A 8 -12.33 -20.92 -4.26
CA HIS A 8 -12.45 -19.60 -3.64
C HIS A 8 -12.33 -18.49 -4.67
N VAL A 9 -13.06 -17.41 -4.45
CA VAL A 9 -12.90 -16.16 -5.20
C VAL A 9 -11.99 -15.26 -4.38
N TYR A 10 -10.84 -14.92 -4.94
CA TYR A 10 -9.83 -14.12 -4.26
C TYR A 10 -9.89 -12.65 -4.65
N GLY A 11 -9.46 -11.82 -3.74
CA GLY A 11 -9.33 -10.38 -3.93
C GLY A 11 -8.24 -9.80 -3.06
N ILE A 12 -8.09 -8.49 -3.13
CA ILE A 12 -7.08 -7.75 -2.38
C ILE A 12 -7.78 -6.69 -1.52
N VAL A 13 -7.39 -6.59 -0.25
CA VAL A 13 -7.69 -5.43 0.59
C VAL A 13 -6.48 -4.52 0.55
N LEU A 14 -6.70 -3.25 0.18
CA LEU A 14 -5.67 -2.25 -0.04
C LEU A 14 -5.85 -1.10 0.93
N ASP A 15 -4.76 -0.67 1.57
CA ASP A 15 -4.72 0.47 2.48
C ASP A 15 -3.57 1.39 2.09
N THR A 16 -3.85 2.68 1.89
CA THR A 16 -2.86 3.65 1.45
C THR A 16 -2.88 4.92 2.29
N GLU A 17 -1.71 5.56 2.42
CA GLU A 17 -1.56 6.91 2.96
C GLU A 17 -0.92 7.80 1.91
N THR A 18 -1.39 9.03 1.81
CA THR A 18 -0.99 9.95 0.74
C THR A 18 -0.31 11.21 1.29
N ALA A 19 0.57 11.80 0.47
CA ALA A 19 1.41 12.92 0.88
C ALA A 19 0.98 14.27 0.30
N ASN A 20 0.27 14.30 -0.80
CA ASN A 20 -0.01 15.55 -1.54
C ASN A 20 -1.50 15.81 -1.77
N THR A 21 -2.33 15.49 -0.80
CA THR A 21 -3.74 15.86 -0.85
C THR A 21 -3.87 17.32 -0.44
N ILE A 22 -4.31 18.17 -1.38
CA ILE A 22 -4.51 19.58 -1.15
C ILE A 22 -6.00 19.84 -0.99
N GLN A 23 -6.37 20.52 0.08
CA GLN A 23 -7.74 20.97 0.29
C GLN A 23 -7.82 22.45 -0.05
N ASP A 24 -8.68 22.80 -1.01
CA ASP A 24 -8.94 24.17 -1.41
C ASP A 24 -10.42 24.50 -1.29
N GLU A 25 -10.86 25.65 -1.83
CA GLU A 25 -12.26 26.10 -1.79
C GLU A 25 -13.21 25.17 -2.54
N ASN A 26 -12.68 24.34 -3.46
CA ASN A 26 -13.45 23.38 -4.25
C ASN A 26 -13.43 21.98 -3.63
N GLY A 27 -12.79 21.82 -2.46
CA GLY A 27 -12.66 20.55 -1.76
C GLY A 27 -11.27 19.96 -1.87
N LEU A 28 -11.16 18.64 -1.74
CA LEU A 28 -9.91 17.92 -1.74
C LEU A 28 -9.44 17.66 -3.18
N ASP A 29 -8.22 18.14 -3.52
CA ASP A 29 -7.62 17.84 -4.81
C ASP A 29 -6.98 16.45 -4.79
N MET A 30 -7.56 15.52 -5.51
CA MET A 30 -7.08 14.14 -5.62
C MET A 30 -6.39 13.87 -6.96
N THR A 31 -6.11 14.91 -7.75
CA THR A 31 -5.59 14.76 -9.12
C THR A 31 -4.17 14.19 -9.15
N ASN A 32 -3.32 14.59 -8.20
CA ASN A 32 -1.91 14.21 -8.14
C ASN A 32 -1.56 13.55 -6.82
N VAL A 33 -2.38 12.61 -6.40
CA VAL A 33 -2.17 11.89 -5.13
C VAL A 33 -0.95 10.98 -5.22
N LEU A 34 -0.01 11.18 -4.30
CA LEU A 34 1.21 10.38 -4.19
C LEU A 34 1.14 9.55 -2.90
N PHE A 35 1.11 8.24 -3.02
CA PHE A 35 1.07 7.38 -1.84
C PHE A 35 2.49 7.06 -1.35
N TYR A 36 2.72 7.20 -0.05
CA TYR A 36 3.99 6.87 0.58
C TYR A 36 3.92 5.60 1.43
N ASP A 37 2.73 5.15 1.78
CA ASP A 37 2.48 3.95 2.56
C ASP A 37 1.42 3.11 1.85
N LEU A 38 1.73 1.84 1.60
CA LEU A 38 0.83 0.93 0.92
C LEU A 38 0.85 -0.43 1.61
N GLY A 39 -0.29 -0.83 2.15
CA GLY A 39 -0.50 -2.17 2.69
C GLY A 39 -1.50 -2.92 1.84
N PHE A 40 -1.28 -4.22 1.64
CA PHE A 40 -2.28 -5.06 0.99
C PHE A 40 -2.20 -6.50 1.50
N GLN A 41 -3.34 -7.17 1.41
CA GLN A 41 -3.44 -8.56 1.84
C GLN A 41 -4.43 -9.30 0.96
N LEU A 42 -4.10 -10.55 0.67
CA LEU A 42 -4.98 -11.45 -0.06
C LEU A 42 -6.14 -11.88 0.84
N VAL A 43 -7.35 -11.80 0.30
CA VAL A 43 -8.59 -12.21 0.97
C VAL A 43 -9.44 -13.03 0.01
N ASP A 44 -10.46 -13.70 0.55
CA ASP A 44 -11.48 -14.32 -0.30
C ASP A 44 -12.80 -13.54 -0.21
N SER A 45 -13.81 -13.98 -0.95
CA SER A 45 -15.13 -13.34 -0.98
C SER A 45 -15.90 -13.43 0.34
N HIS A 46 -15.43 -14.26 1.29
CA HIS A 46 -15.99 -14.39 2.63
C HIS A 46 -15.22 -13.59 3.69
N GLY A 47 -14.20 -12.82 3.27
CA GLY A 47 -13.41 -11.99 4.17
C GLY A 47 -12.28 -12.72 4.89
N ARG A 48 -12.00 -13.97 4.54
CA ARG A 48 -10.84 -14.70 5.11
C ARG A 48 -9.55 -14.18 4.51
N THR A 49 -8.54 -13.98 5.36
CA THR A 49 -7.21 -13.53 4.92
C THR A 49 -6.30 -14.73 4.66
N TYR A 50 -5.40 -14.56 3.69
CA TYR A 50 -4.44 -15.59 3.30
C TYR A 50 -3.04 -15.01 3.29
N GLY A 51 -2.09 -15.77 3.84
CA GLY A 51 -0.70 -15.39 3.83
C GLY A 51 -0.39 -14.15 4.67
N LYS A 52 0.78 -13.59 4.43
CA LYS A 52 1.30 -12.44 5.16
C LYS A 52 0.77 -11.15 4.55
N LYS A 53 0.44 -10.19 5.42
CA LYS A 53 0.13 -8.82 4.97
C LYS A 53 1.41 -8.17 4.43
N PHE A 54 1.32 -7.60 3.23
CA PHE A 54 2.39 -6.79 2.68
C PHE A 54 2.28 -5.37 3.21
N SER A 55 3.40 -4.78 3.62
CA SER A 55 3.43 -3.41 4.14
C SER A 55 4.66 -2.70 3.60
N PHE A 56 4.44 -1.79 2.64
CA PHE A 56 5.51 -1.08 1.95
C PHE A 56 5.50 0.40 2.27
N VAL A 57 6.70 0.96 2.37
CA VAL A 57 6.92 2.41 2.33
C VAL A 57 7.51 2.74 0.98
N ASN A 58 6.89 3.68 0.27
CA ASN A 58 7.31 4.05 -1.09
C ASN A 58 8.52 4.98 -1.03
N SER A 59 9.68 4.47 -1.44
CA SER A 59 10.94 5.23 -1.40
C SER A 59 10.93 6.44 -2.34
N ASP A 60 10.17 6.38 -3.43
CA ASP A 60 10.07 7.51 -4.36
C ASP A 60 9.46 8.75 -3.69
N ILE A 61 8.60 8.54 -2.69
CA ILE A 61 7.96 9.62 -1.96
C ILE A 61 8.62 9.84 -0.61
N PHE A 62 8.78 8.77 0.18
CA PHE A 62 9.25 8.86 1.56
C PHE A 62 10.70 9.33 1.65
N THR A 63 11.56 8.85 0.74
CA THR A 63 13.00 9.17 0.75
C THR A 63 13.33 10.36 -0.15
N HIS A 64 12.76 10.39 -1.37
CA HIS A 64 13.14 11.36 -2.40
C HIS A 64 12.29 12.63 -2.41
N GLU A 65 11.15 12.64 -1.71
CA GLU A 65 10.26 13.80 -1.61
C GLU A 65 10.14 14.27 -0.15
N ALA A 66 11.30 14.56 0.47
CA ALA A 66 11.36 14.88 1.90
C ALA A 66 10.47 16.06 2.30
N GLU A 67 10.43 17.12 1.48
CA GLU A 67 9.59 18.30 1.75
C GLU A 67 8.11 17.92 1.72
N LEU A 68 7.73 17.11 0.75
CA LEU A 68 6.36 16.64 0.61
C LEU A 68 5.95 15.77 1.80
N MET A 69 6.86 14.93 2.29
CA MET A 69 6.61 14.12 3.48
C MET A 69 6.42 14.97 4.73
N GLN A 70 7.13 16.09 4.85
CA GLN A 70 6.97 17.00 5.99
C GLN A 70 5.59 17.67 5.99
N SER A 71 4.96 17.80 4.82
CA SER A 71 3.61 18.36 4.70
C SER A 71 2.51 17.30 4.75
N ALA A 72 2.86 16.02 4.78
CA ALA A 72 1.90 14.94 4.82
C ALA A 72 1.14 14.92 6.16
N TYR A 73 -0.09 14.45 6.12
CA TYR A 73 -0.95 14.35 7.30
C TYR A 73 -0.28 13.60 8.45
N TYR A 74 0.48 12.55 8.13
CA TYR A 74 1.15 11.72 9.12
C TYR A 74 2.64 12.07 9.30
N ALA A 75 3.07 13.29 8.95
CA ALA A 75 4.48 13.69 9.06
C ALA A 75 5.07 13.43 10.46
N LYS A 76 4.28 13.68 11.50
CA LYS A 76 4.70 13.43 12.91
C LYS A 76 4.98 11.95 13.19
N LYS A 77 4.53 11.04 12.33
CA LYS A 77 4.75 9.60 12.49
C LYS A 77 6.00 9.10 11.75
N ILE A 78 6.74 10.00 11.08
CA ILE A 78 7.95 9.64 10.34
C ILE A 78 8.96 8.87 11.20
N PRO A 79 9.24 9.24 12.45
CA PRO A 79 10.15 8.44 13.29
C PRO A 79 9.69 7.00 13.49
N GLN A 80 8.38 6.76 13.60
CA GLN A 80 7.83 5.41 13.70
C GLN A 80 8.03 4.63 12.40
N TYR A 81 7.82 5.27 11.25
CA TYR A 81 8.09 4.64 9.95
C TYR A 81 9.56 4.19 9.84
N ARG A 82 10.48 5.05 10.25
CA ARG A 82 11.91 4.72 10.24
C ARG A 82 12.24 3.54 11.15
N ALA A 83 11.62 3.49 12.33
CA ALA A 83 11.78 2.35 13.25
C ALA A 83 11.22 1.06 12.64
N ASP A 84 10.06 1.12 11.99
CA ASP A 84 9.43 -0.02 11.34
C ASP A 84 10.28 -0.54 10.19
N LEU A 85 10.90 0.35 9.41
CA LEU A 85 11.82 -0.04 8.34
C LEU A 85 13.08 -0.72 8.91
N ALA A 86 13.64 -0.18 9.98
CA ALA A 86 14.82 -0.75 10.62
C ALA A 86 14.55 -2.14 11.21
N SER A 87 13.34 -2.37 11.73
CA SER A 87 12.94 -3.65 12.35
C SER A 87 12.40 -4.67 11.34
N GLY A 88 12.14 -4.26 10.10
CA GLY A 88 11.56 -5.14 9.08
C GLY A 88 10.05 -5.26 9.13
N LYS A 89 9.35 -4.52 9.96
CA LYS A 89 7.87 -4.49 9.98
C LYS A 89 7.30 -3.90 8.70
N ARG A 90 8.03 -2.99 8.09
CA ARG A 90 7.70 -2.39 6.80
C ARG A 90 8.90 -2.53 5.87
N ILE A 91 8.64 -2.58 4.58
CA ILE A 91 9.68 -2.76 3.56
C ILE A 91 9.74 -1.50 2.71
N LEU A 92 10.96 -0.95 2.55
CA LEU A 92 11.19 0.18 1.66
C LEU A 92 11.30 -0.33 0.24
N ALA A 93 10.46 0.19 -0.66
CA ALA A 93 10.46 -0.20 -2.07
C ALA A 93 9.99 0.98 -2.91
N ASN A 94 10.41 1.03 -4.17
CA ASN A 94 9.95 2.09 -5.08
C ASN A 94 8.56 1.74 -5.67
N THR A 95 7.96 2.70 -6.35
CA THR A 95 6.62 2.53 -6.95
C THR A 95 6.56 1.33 -7.89
N TYR A 96 7.59 1.13 -8.70
CA TYR A 96 7.67 -0.01 -9.62
C TYR A 96 7.66 -1.35 -8.88
N GLU A 97 8.48 -1.46 -7.83
CA GLU A 97 8.59 -2.70 -7.04
C GLU A 97 7.30 -3.03 -6.30
N ILE A 98 6.66 -2.01 -5.71
CA ILE A 98 5.38 -2.16 -5.01
C ILE A 98 4.30 -2.61 -5.98
N ARG A 99 4.21 -1.94 -7.14
CA ARG A 99 3.25 -2.29 -8.19
C ARG A 99 3.46 -3.71 -8.69
N LYS A 100 4.70 -4.10 -8.92
CA LYS A 100 5.05 -5.45 -9.37
C LYS A 100 4.59 -6.50 -8.35
N ALA A 101 4.85 -6.29 -7.07
CA ALA A 101 4.42 -7.21 -6.02
C ALA A 101 2.90 -7.37 -5.99
N LEU A 102 2.18 -6.27 -6.11
CA LEU A 102 0.71 -6.27 -6.12
C LEU A 102 0.16 -7.00 -7.37
N VAL A 103 0.67 -6.67 -8.55
CA VAL A 103 0.23 -7.28 -9.81
C VAL A 103 0.55 -8.78 -9.84
N ASP A 104 1.74 -9.17 -9.38
CA ASP A 104 2.11 -10.58 -9.31
C ASP A 104 1.14 -11.38 -8.42
N LEU A 105 0.75 -10.80 -7.28
CA LEU A 105 -0.21 -11.44 -6.38
C LEU A 105 -1.60 -11.56 -7.02
N ILE A 106 -2.07 -10.49 -7.67
CA ILE A 106 -3.34 -10.48 -8.38
C ILE A 106 -3.37 -11.57 -9.46
N ASN A 107 -2.30 -11.67 -10.24
CA ASN A 107 -2.21 -12.64 -11.35
C ASN A 107 -2.11 -14.08 -10.81
N LYS A 108 -1.33 -14.30 -9.77
CA LYS A 108 -1.13 -15.64 -9.19
C LYS A 108 -2.45 -16.24 -8.70
N TYR A 109 -3.28 -15.46 -8.03
CA TYR A 109 -4.55 -15.91 -7.47
C TYR A 109 -5.76 -15.59 -8.36
N GLU A 110 -5.54 -14.94 -9.50
CA GLU A 110 -6.60 -14.50 -10.41
C GLU A 110 -7.66 -13.68 -9.66
N CYS A 111 -7.20 -12.70 -8.89
CA CYS A 111 -8.07 -11.88 -8.04
C CYS A 111 -9.16 -11.18 -8.85
N LYS A 112 -10.39 -11.22 -8.33
CA LYS A 112 -11.58 -10.70 -9.01
C LYS A 112 -12.04 -9.34 -8.49
N PHE A 113 -11.50 -8.91 -7.33
CA PHE A 113 -11.90 -7.64 -6.72
C PHE A 113 -10.74 -7.02 -5.93
N VAL A 114 -10.81 -5.70 -5.77
CA VAL A 114 -9.93 -4.94 -4.88
C VAL A 114 -10.81 -4.07 -4.00
N CYS A 115 -10.62 -4.14 -2.69
CA CYS A 115 -11.31 -3.30 -1.73
C CYS A 115 -10.33 -2.28 -1.18
N ALA A 116 -10.62 -0.99 -1.33
CA ALA A 116 -9.84 0.07 -0.73
C ALA A 116 -10.40 0.37 0.67
N HIS A 117 -9.49 0.55 1.59
CA HIS A 117 -9.83 0.87 2.98
C HIS A 117 -9.56 2.34 3.27
#